data_638df42e7093407a5db6ac85ee30a153
#
_entry.id   638df42e7093407a5db6ac85ee30a153
#
_cell.length_a   1.000
_cell.length_b   1.000
_cell.length_c   1.000
_cell.angle_alpha   90.00
_cell.angle_beta   90.00
_cell.angle_gamma   90.00
#
_symmetry.space_group_name_H-M   'P 1'
#
loop_
_entity.id
_entity.type
_entity.pdbx_description
1 polymer ?
#
loop_
_entity_poly.entity_id
_entity_poly.type
_entity_poly.pdbx_seq_one_letter_code
_entity_poly.pdbx_strand_id
1 'polypeptide(L)'
;MVTRSSRLLCLMLAIIVITGCAGKNSQVESTPSASSNNNGENEITIKFHHWQNTQDEKLDLVIAEFEKLNPGIKVESIRLEAIDSTESLKKLDLLAASGEQLDVVMMPSNITYAQRVGMGMLEPLNPFLEKEGVKFDDEYKLDTSMDGVYYALPGHLMPDMVLLNMDHLNEANLPIPTDWTFDEFFEYARILTKGEGTDKRYGTYIHNWASSNTFALRSQPEQNMLINADETSNATSPALRKSLEILQQTELVDKSAMSYADIVSQKLHYAWPYFNGKASMQILGGYMLTRVGGYDKYPATFKTAFAPFPKISKDDENYAPVSETLYLSVAAASENKEAGYKFIRYYTTEGFSVQGKYLGAWKKLDVDKEIDNIISHTQNPEFVDGQSFKNVMSQVKFAKLGIPPTYYNEIVKAYNEEVELFLLGNQDIDTTIQKTDEKVKKIAQLNKK
;
A
#
# COMPACT_ATOMS: atom_id res chain seq x y z
N MET A 1 -52.02 -3.13 -35.43
CA MET A 1 -51.79 -4.20 -36.40
C MET A 1 -50.66 -5.00 -35.84
N VAL A 2 -50.95 -6.07 -35.12
CA VAL A 2 -51.04 -7.49 -35.54
C VAL A 2 -49.65 -7.97 -36.04
N THR A 3 -48.98 -8.95 -35.48
CA THR A 3 -49.40 -10.25 -34.92
C THR A 3 -48.28 -10.89 -34.06
N ARG A 4 -48.74 -11.61 -33.07
CA ARG A 4 -48.10 -12.69 -32.31
C ARG A 4 -47.61 -13.85 -33.19
N SER A 5 -46.57 -14.57 -32.79
CA SER A 5 -46.70 -16.04 -32.75
C SER A 5 -45.64 -16.68 -31.84
N SER A 6 -46.16 -17.38 -30.87
CA SER A 6 -45.54 -18.41 -30.02
C SER A 6 -45.22 -19.66 -30.87
N ARG A 7 -44.19 -20.44 -30.52
CA ARG A 7 -44.22 -21.91 -30.58
C ARG A 7 -43.28 -22.54 -29.57
N LEU A 8 -43.88 -23.28 -28.68
CA LEU A 8 -43.38 -24.39 -27.86
C LEU A 8 -42.87 -25.56 -28.72
N LEU A 9 -42.00 -26.37 -28.16
CA LEU A 9 -41.93 -27.86 -28.21
C LEU A 9 -40.46 -28.25 -28.14
N CYS A 10 -39.95 -29.25 -27.47
CA CYS A 10 -40.34 -30.38 -26.71
C CYS A 10 -39.11 -30.99 -26.06
N LEU A 11 -39.29 -31.56 -24.91
CA LEU A 11 -38.38 -32.52 -24.25
C LEU A 11 -38.06 -33.72 -25.16
N MET A 12 -36.80 -34.21 -25.11
CA MET A 12 -36.54 -35.64 -25.29
C MET A 12 -35.52 -36.13 -24.27
N LEU A 13 -35.99 -36.96 -23.37
CA LEU A 13 -35.23 -37.89 -22.50
C LEU A 13 -34.69 -38.99 -23.39
N ALA A 14 -33.41 -39.33 -23.30
CA ALA A 14 -32.85 -40.58 -23.80
C ALA A 14 -32.14 -41.30 -22.64
N ILE A 15 -32.80 -42.36 -22.17
CA ILE A 15 -32.28 -43.38 -21.28
C ILE A 15 -31.50 -44.38 -22.15
N ILE A 16 -30.22 -44.62 -21.84
CA ILE A 16 -29.46 -45.74 -22.40
C ILE A 16 -29.10 -46.69 -21.28
N VAL A 17 -29.60 -47.90 -21.46
CA VAL A 17 -29.50 -49.08 -20.60
C VAL A 17 -28.14 -49.75 -20.81
N ILE A 18 -27.57 -50.17 -19.68
CA ILE A 18 -26.33 -50.92 -19.56
C ILE A 18 -26.63 -52.40 -19.89
N THR A 19 -25.85 -53.02 -20.78
CA THR A 19 -25.73 -54.46 -20.87
C THR A 19 -24.27 -54.87 -20.69
N GLY A 20 -24.03 -55.66 -19.67
CA GLY A 20 -22.74 -56.26 -19.40
C GLY A 20 -22.46 -57.50 -20.25
N CYS A 21 -21.19 -57.79 -20.44
CA CYS A 21 -20.71 -59.15 -20.77
C CYS A 21 -19.41 -59.43 -20.03
N ALA A 22 -19.46 -60.57 -19.33
CA ALA A 22 -18.33 -61.15 -18.61
C ALA A 22 -17.39 -61.88 -19.59
N GLY A 23 -16.13 -61.94 -19.23
CA GLY A 23 -15.22 -62.87 -19.89
C GLY A 23 -13.73 -62.73 -19.67
N LYS A 24 -13.21 -63.56 -18.79
CA LYS A 24 -11.92 -64.29 -18.75
C LYS A 24 -10.73 -63.71 -18.00
N ASN A 25 -10.43 -64.44 -16.92
CA ASN A 25 -9.16 -64.52 -16.20
C ASN A 25 -7.94 -64.66 -17.10
N SER A 26 -6.92 -63.90 -16.83
CA SER A 26 -5.52 -64.28 -17.01
C SER A 26 -4.74 -63.84 -15.77
N GLN A 27 -4.24 -64.80 -15.00
CA GLN A 27 -3.30 -64.64 -13.94
C GLN A 27 -2.00 -64.09 -14.53
N VAL A 28 -1.51 -63.00 -13.97
CA VAL A 28 -0.13 -62.57 -14.11
C VAL A 28 0.45 -62.51 -12.70
N GLU A 29 1.51 -63.25 -12.53
CA GLU A 29 2.29 -63.36 -11.29
C GLU A 29 2.72 -62.00 -10.76
N SER A 30 2.43 -61.79 -9.49
CA SER A 30 2.90 -60.66 -8.71
C SER A 30 4.35 -60.88 -8.28
N THR A 31 5.30 -60.20 -8.91
CA THR A 31 6.60 -59.93 -8.31
C THR A 31 6.46 -58.92 -7.19
N PRO A 32 7.07 -59.11 -6.01
CA PRO A 32 7.01 -58.16 -4.96
C PRO A 32 7.87 -56.93 -5.35
N SER A 33 7.20 -55.83 -5.65
CA SER A 33 7.83 -54.53 -5.82
C SER A 33 8.33 -54.08 -4.45
N ALA A 34 9.59 -53.78 -4.36
CA ALA A 34 10.21 -53.28 -3.18
C ALA A 34 9.45 -52.07 -2.65
N SER A 35 8.98 -52.14 -1.42
CA SER A 35 8.44 -51.03 -0.64
C SER A 35 9.55 -50.00 -0.51
N SER A 36 9.51 -48.95 -1.32
CA SER A 36 10.26 -47.75 -1.02
C SER A 36 9.61 -47.14 0.21
N ASN A 37 10.28 -47.20 1.34
CA ASN A 37 10.01 -46.38 2.50
C ASN A 37 10.18 -44.91 2.07
N ASN A 38 9.17 -44.29 1.53
CA ASN A 38 9.04 -42.86 1.55
C ASN A 38 8.61 -42.50 2.98
N ASN A 39 9.56 -42.09 3.78
CA ASN A 39 9.33 -41.19 4.90
C ASN A 39 8.88 -39.85 4.27
N GLY A 40 7.69 -39.79 3.73
CA GLY A 40 7.04 -38.56 3.37
C GLY A 40 6.60 -37.87 4.65
N GLU A 41 7.37 -36.93 5.17
CA GLU A 41 6.79 -35.87 5.98
C GLU A 41 5.62 -35.33 5.18
N ASN A 42 4.44 -35.25 5.82
CA ASN A 42 3.23 -34.72 5.17
C ASN A 42 3.52 -33.31 4.69
N GLU A 43 3.60 -33.09 3.38
CA GLU A 43 3.78 -31.78 2.77
C GLU A 43 2.58 -30.90 3.14
N ILE A 44 2.84 -29.74 3.75
CA ILE A 44 1.85 -28.75 4.15
C ILE A 44 1.76 -27.72 3.03
N THR A 45 0.57 -27.48 2.49
CA THR A 45 0.33 -26.38 1.55
C THR A 45 -0.43 -25.27 2.27
N ILE A 46 0.15 -24.07 2.32
CA ILE A 46 -0.48 -22.85 2.83
C ILE A 46 -0.96 -21.99 1.67
N LYS A 47 -2.16 -21.41 1.80
CA LYS A 47 -2.76 -20.50 0.82
C LYS A 47 -2.43 -19.05 1.18
N PHE A 48 -1.71 -18.36 0.30
CA PHE A 48 -1.34 -16.96 0.45
C PHE A 48 -2.22 -16.07 -0.42
N HIS A 49 -3.14 -15.33 0.21
CA HIS A 49 -4.09 -14.43 -0.45
C HIS A 49 -3.55 -13.00 -0.52
N HIS A 50 -3.46 -12.45 -1.72
CA HIS A 50 -2.94 -11.11 -1.99
C HIS A 50 -3.57 -10.51 -3.26
N TRP A 51 -3.33 -9.21 -3.51
CA TRP A 51 -3.81 -8.53 -4.74
C TRP A 51 -2.71 -8.33 -5.78
N GLN A 52 -1.46 -8.49 -5.42
CA GLN A 52 -0.31 -8.17 -6.26
C GLN A 52 -0.19 -9.15 -7.44
N ASN A 53 0.33 -8.69 -8.57
CA ASN A 53 0.72 -9.58 -9.65
C ASN A 53 1.95 -10.38 -9.22
N THR A 54 1.85 -11.67 -9.17
CA THR A 54 2.89 -12.54 -8.63
C THR A 54 4.23 -12.39 -9.34
N GLN A 55 4.23 -12.27 -10.67
CA GLN A 55 5.45 -12.11 -11.49
C GLN A 55 5.98 -10.68 -11.45
N ASP A 56 5.11 -9.68 -11.70
CA ASP A 56 5.53 -8.27 -11.72
C ASP A 56 6.09 -7.83 -10.36
N GLU A 57 5.53 -8.38 -9.27
CA GLU A 57 5.99 -8.14 -7.91
C GLU A 57 7.04 -9.14 -7.43
N LYS A 58 7.49 -10.07 -8.28
CA LYS A 58 8.50 -11.09 -7.97
C LYS A 58 8.17 -11.93 -6.72
N LEU A 59 6.89 -12.16 -6.43
CA LEU A 59 6.45 -12.99 -5.31
C LEU A 59 6.82 -14.45 -5.52
N ASP A 60 6.87 -14.88 -6.78
CA ASP A 60 7.32 -16.21 -7.18
C ASP A 60 8.75 -16.49 -6.70
N LEU A 61 9.66 -15.51 -6.76
CA LEU A 61 11.02 -15.66 -6.26
C LEU A 61 11.07 -15.79 -4.74
N VAL A 62 10.26 -14.98 -4.03
CA VAL A 62 10.15 -15.06 -2.56
C VAL A 62 9.62 -16.42 -2.12
N ILE A 63 8.57 -16.90 -2.79
CA ILE A 63 7.96 -18.21 -2.51
C ILE A 63 8.95 -19.34 -2.79
N ALA A 64 9.60 -19.31 -3.94
CA ALA A 64 10.55 -20.37 -4.32
C ALA A 64 11.73 -20.47 -3.33
N GLU A 65 12.29 -19.35 -2.86
CA GLU A 65 13.39 -19.37 -1.90
C GLU A 65 12.89 -19.80 -0.50
N PHE A 66 11.68 -19.39 -0.09
CA PHE A 66 11.08 -19.87 1.14
C PHE A 66 10.89 -21.39 1.15
N GLU A 67 10.32 -21.96 0.08
CA GLU A 67 10.08 -23.40 -0.05
C GLU A 67 11.40 -24.19 -0.04
N LYS A 68 12.45 -23.67 -0.66
CA LYS A 68 13.78 -24.26 -0.64
C LYS A 68 14.37 -24.30 0.78
N LEU A 69 14.17 -23.24 1.57
CA LEU A 69 14.62 -23.15 2.96
C LEU A 69 13.76 -23.96 3.93
N ASN A 70 12.52 -24.26 3.56
CA ASN A 70 11.53 -24.98 4.39
C ASN A 70 10.97 -26.21 3.66
N PRO A 71 11.78 -27.26 3.46
CA PRO A 71 11.32 -28.49 2.83
C PRO A 71 10.11 -29.04 3.58
N GLY A 72 9.03 -29.38 2.85
CA GLY A 72 7.77 -29.85 3.41
C GLY A 72 6.70 -28.76 3.58
N ILE A 73 7.00 -27.47 3.30
CA ILE A 73 6.00 -26.40 3.22
C ILE A 73 5.93 -25.88 1.79
N LYS A 74 4.71 -25.86 1.23
CA LYS A 74 4.40 -25.24 -0.07
C LYS A 74 3.53 -24.00 0.12
N VAL A 75 3.69 -23.03 -0.77
CA VAL A 75 2.91 -21.79 -0.75
C VAL A 75 2.13 -21.65 -2.05
N GLU A 76 0.83 -21.80 -1.96
CA GLU A 76 -0.10 -21.53 -3.07
C GLU A 76 -0.41 -20.03 -3.09
N SER A 77 0.10 -19.32 -4.11
CA SER A 77 -0.14 -17.90 -4.33
C SER A 77 -1.52 -17.68 -4.94
N ILE A 78 -2.44 -17.07 -4.20
CA ILE A 78 -3.83 -16.82 -4.63
C ILE A 78 -4.04 -15.32 -4.83
N ARG A 79 -3.98 -14.89 -6.08
CA ARG A 79 -4.24 -13.51 -6.44
C ARG A 79 -5.73 -13.21 -6.45
N LEU A 80 -6.13 -12.26 -5.62
CA LEU A 80 -7.50 -11.72 -5.58
C LEU A 80 -7.64 -10.62 -6.62
N GLU A 81 -7.89 -10.99 -7.87
CA GLU A 81 -8.01 -10.03 -8.98
C GLU A 81 -9.16 -9.05 -8.76
N ALA A 82 -8.86 -7.76 -8.75
CA ALA A 82 -9.81 -6.67 -8.67
C ALA A 82 -9.21 -5.38 -9.26
N ILE A 83 -9.99 -4.30 -9.30
CA ILE A 83 -9.55 -3.00 -9.83
C ILE A 83 -8.42 -2.41 -8.97
N ASP A 84 -8.51 -2.62 -7.65
CA ASP A 84 -7.52 -2.17 -6.67
C ASP A 84 -7.45 -3.11 -5.46
N SER A 85 -6.51 -2.83 -4.53
CA SER A 85 -6.30 -3.60 -3.32
C SER A 85 -7.51 -3.61 -2.37
N THR A 86 -8.30 -2.54 -2.33
CA THR A 86 -9.49 -2.43 -1.47
C THR A 86 -10.59 -3.36 -1.95
N GLU A 87 -10.85 -3.39 -3.26
CA GLU A 87 -11.82 -4.31 -3.87
C GLU A 87 -11.35 -5.78 -3.75
N SER A 88 -10.04 -6.04 -3.84
CA SER A 88 -9.47 -7.37 -3.57
C SER A 88 -9.79 -7.86 -2.16
N LEU A 89 -9.71 -6.96 -1.17
CA LEU A 89 -10.01 -7.30 0.23
C LEU A 89 -11.50 -7.58 0.47
N LYS A 90 -12.41 -6.98 -0.29
CA LYS A 90 -13.83 -7.37 -0.24
C LYS A 90 -14.05 -8.81 -0.71
N LYS A 91 -13.28 -9.26 -1.72
CA LYS A 91 -13.30 -10.67 -2.13
C LYS A 91 -12.75 -11.58 -1.05
N LEU A 92 -11.67 -11.16 -0.37
CA LEU A 92 -11.13 -11.90 0.78
C LEU A 92 -12.20 -12.10 1.88
N ASP A 93 -12.95 -11.04 2.21
CA ASP A 93 -13.99 -11.07 3.23
C ASP A 93 -15.13 -12.05 2.82
N LEU A 94 -15.48 -12.09 1.54
CA LEU A 94 -16.46 -13.04 1.01
C LEU A 94 -15.96 -14.49 1.08
N LEU A 95 -14.68 -14.74 0.76
CA LEU A 95 -14.07 -16.06 0.89
C LEU A 95 -14.07 -16.53 2.35
N ALA A 96 -13.67 -15.65 3.28
CA ALA A 96 -13.74 -15.95 4.71
C ALA A 96 -15.17 -16.28 5.17
N ALA A 97 -16.16 -15.49 4.74
CA ALA A 97 -17.58 -15.72 5.08
C ALA A 97 -18.15 -17.01 4.47
N SER A 98 -17.61 -17.49 3.35
CA SER A 98 -18.01 -18.75 2.72
C SER A 98 -17.34 -19.99 3.34
N GLY A 99 -16.41 -19.80 4.28
CA GLY A 99 -15.64 -20.89 4.90
C GLY A 99 -14.49 -21.42 4.04
N GLU A 100 -14.04 -20.63 3.05
CA GLU A 100 -12.83 -20.97 2.28
C GLU A 100 -11.60 -20.98 3.19
N GLN A 101 -10.67 -21.90 2.94
CA GLN A 101 -9.43 -21.97 3.69
C GLN A 101 -8.56 -20.74 3.41
N LEU A 102 -8.29 -19.95 4.44
CA LEU A 102 -7.35 -18.85 4.44
C LEU A 102 -6.21 -19.19 5.39
N ASP A 103 -4.95 -19.12 4.92
CA ASP A 103 -3.79 -19.34 5.80
C ASP A 103 -3.01 -18.05 6.02
N VAL A 104 -2.59 -17.39 4.94
CA VAL A 104 -1.87 -16.12 5.00
C VAL A 104 -2.60 -15.07 4.18
N VAL A 105 -2.71 -13.87 4.74
CA VAL A 105 -3.38 -12.73 4.09
C VAL A 105 -2.48 -11.49 4.12
N MET A 106 -2.52 -10.74 3.01
CA MET A 106 -1.79 -9.48 2.85
C MET A 106 -2.78 -8.32 2.83
N MET A 107 -2.49 -7.26 3.59
CA MET A 107 -3.33 -6.06 3.67
C MET A 107 -2.50 -4.81 3.34
N PRO A 108 -3.06 -3.82 2.60
CA PRO A 108 -2.32 -2.68 2.07
C PRO A 108 -2.19 -1.49 3.04
N SER A 109 -2.91 -1.49 4.17
CA SER A 109 -2.93 -0.33 5.06
C SER A 109 -3.33 -0.70 6.49
N ASN A 110 -3.02 0.18 7.43
CA ASN A 110 -3.47 0.07 8.83
C ASN A 110 -4.99 0.05 8.97
N ILE A 111 -5.72 0.77 8.11
CA ILE A 111 -7.20 0.79 8.11
C ILE A 111 -7.74 -0.60 7.79
N THR A 112 -7.26 -1.20 6.72
CA THR A 112 -7.72 -2.53 6.29
C THR A 112 -7.28 -3.64 7.25
N TYR A 113 -6.14 -3.48 7.87
CA TYR A 113 -5.63 -4.33 8.94
C TYR A 113 -6.56 -4.25 10.18
N ALA A 114 -6.80 -3.03 10.70
CA ALA A 114 -7.64 -2.82 11.87
C ALA A 114 -9.06 -3.38 11.70
N GLN A 115 -9.65 -3.21 10.52
CA GLN A 115 -10.97 -3.78 10.21
C GLN A 115 -10.99 -5.30 10.37
N ARG A 116 -9.98 -6.01 9.88
CA ARG A 116 -9.93 -7.48 9.94
C ARG A 116 -9.58 -8.01 11.32
N VAL A 117 -8.80 -7.25 12.10
CA VAL A 117 -8.66 -7.55 13.55
C VAL A 117 -10.03 -7.42 14.24
N GLY A 118 -10.76 -6.32 14.01
CA GLY A 118 -12.11 -6.13 14.56
C GLY A 118 -13.13 -7.17 14.12
N MET A 119 -12.96 -7.81 12.97
CA MET A 119 -13.76 -8.91 12.47
C MET A 119 -13.34 -10.29 13.03
N GLY A 120 -12.25 -10.35 13.80
CA GLY A 120 -11.71 -11.61 14.32
C GLY A 120 -11.11 -12.53 13.25
N MET A 121 -10.67 -11.98 12.12
CA MET A 121 -10.14 -12.76 10.99
C MET A 121 -8.66 -13.13 11.13
N LEU A 122 -7.93 -12.49 12.04
CA LEU A 122 -6.47 -12.60 12.14
C LEU A 122 -6.05 -13.27 13.44
N GLU A 123 -5.02 -14.10 13.35
CA GLU A 123 -4.45 -14.83 14.48
C GLU A 123 -3.50 -13.93 15.29
N PRO A 124 -3.57 -13.94 16.64
CA PRO A 124 -2.55 -13.32 17.49
C PRO A 124 -1.17 -13.94 17.28
N LEU A 125 -0.17 -13.12 17.00
CA LEU A 125 1.20 -13.57 16.70
C LEU A 125 2.10 -13.61 17.95
N ASN A 126 1.68 -13.05 19.08
CA ASN A 126 2.48 -13.04 20.33
C ASN A 126 3.01 -14.43 20.72
N PRO A 127 2.20 -15.53 20.68
CA PRO A 127 2.71 -16.85 21.05
C PRO A 127 3.82 -17.37 20.12
N PHE A 128 3.80 -17.01 18.84
CA PHE A 128 4.83 -17.40 17.87
C PHE A 128 6.12 -16.62 18.10
N LEU A 129 6.02 -15.30 18.36
CA LEU A 129 7.15 -14.43 18.69
C LEU A 129 7.83 -14.88 19.97
N GLU A 130 7.06 -15.22 21.02
CA GLU A 130 7.56 -15.75 22.27
C GLU A 130 8.28 -17.09 22.08
N LYS A 131 7.71 -18.01 21.30
CA LYS A 131 8.31 -19.31 20.96
C LYS A 131 9.63 -19.15 20.19
N GLU A 132 9.73 -18.15 19.32
CA GLU A 132 10.95 -17.78 18.57
C GLU A 132 11.97 -17.06 19.46
N GLY A 133 11.55 -16.52 20.62
CA GLY A 133 12.38 -15.70 21.51
C GLY A 133 12.65 -14.30 20.97
N VAL A 134 11.77 -13.80 20.12
CA VAL A 134 11.89 -12.52 19.43
C VAL A 134 11.06 -11.46 20.13
N LYS A 135 11.68 -10.29 20.35
CA LYS A 135 10.97 -9.08 20.77
C LYS A 135 10.64 -8.27 19.52
N PHE A 136 9.38 -7.99 19.31
CA PHE A 136 8.89 -7.31 18.12
C PHE A 136 9.60 -5.96 17.88
N ASP A 137 9.76 -5.15 18.93
CA ASP A 137 10.41 -3.84 18.86
C ASP A 137 11.91 -3.90 18.50
N ASP A 138 12.58 -5.04 18.76
CA ASP A 138 13.97 -5.24 18.34
C ASP A 138 14.09 -5.60 16.85
N GLU A 139 13.01 -6.10 16.25
CA GLU A 139 12.97 -6.59 14.88
C GLU A 139 12.41 -5.57 13.88
N TYR A 140 11.35 -4.85 14.24
CA TYR A 140 10.61 -4.04 13.27
C TYR A 140 10.61 -2.54 13.61
N LYS A 141 10.67 -1.72 12.56
CA LYS A 141 10.63 -0.25 12.64
C LYS A 141 9.23 0.31 12.91
N LEU A 142 8.19 -0.51 12.66
CA LEU A 142 6.79 -0.13 12.75
C LEU A 142 6.08 -1.02 13.76
N ASP A 143 5.48 -0.41 14.78
CA ASP A 143 4.59 -1.10 15.72
C ASP A 143 3.23 -1.38 15.07
N THR A 144 2.85 -2.66 15.02
CA THR A 144 1.56 -3.11 14.48
C THR A 144 0.61 -3.61 15.58
N SER A 145 0.95 -3.40 16.85
CA SER A 145 0.12 -3.89 17.96
C SER A 145 -1.21 -3.17 18.06
N MET A 146 -2.24 -3.93 18.41
CA MET A 146 -3.55 -3.45 18.86
C MET A 146 -3.75 -3.91 20.30
N ASP A 147 -3.81 -2.96 21.23
CA ASP A 147 -3.92 -3.25 22.65
C ASP A 147 -2.85 -4.25 23.18
N GLY A 148 -1.62 -4.12 22.66
CA GLY A 148 -0.49 -4.98 23.02
C GLY A 148 -0.48 -6.35 22.33
N VAL A 149 -1.39 -6.63 21.41
CA VAL A 149 -1.45 -7.86 20.63
C VAL A 149 -1.05 -7.58 19.18
N TYR A 150 -0.09 -8.33 18.67
CA TYR A 150 0.34 -8.28 17.27
C TYR A 150 -0.48 -9.27 16.44
N TYR A 151 -1.14 -8.79 15.40
CA TYR A 151 -1.89 -9.62 14.44
C TYR A 151 -1.26 -9.62 13.05
N ALA A 152 -0.25 -8.80 12.83
CA ALA A 152 0.50 -8.73 11.58
C ALA A 152 1.97 -8.44 11.83
N LEU A 153 2.83 -8.93 10.93
CA LEU A 153 4.19 -8.44 10.76
C LEU A 153 4.20 -7.37 9.66
N PRO A 154 4.90 -6.24 9.86
CA PRO A 154 4.99 -5.20 8.86
C PRO A 154 5.90 -5.63 7.72
N GLY A 155 5.46 -5.45 6.50
CA GLY A 155 6.22 -5.77 5.30
C GLY A 155 7.17 -4.63 4.90
N HIS A 156 6.87 -3.95 3.80
CA HIS A 156 7.67 -2.80 3.39
C HIS A 156 7.26 -1.53 4.16
N LEU A 157 8.23 -0.61 4.28
CA LEU A 157 8.06 0.69 4.91
C LEU A 157 8.61 1.77 3.98
N MET A 158 7.72 2.46 3.30
CA MET A 158 8.04 3.44 2.27
C MET A 158 7.50 4.82 2.65
N PRO A 159 8.37 5.72 3.19
CA PRO A 159 7.95 7.07 3.57
C PRO A 159 7.58 7.90 2.34
N ASP A 160 6.68 8.85 2.53
CA ASP A 160 6.45 9.90 1.55
C ASP A 160 7.70 10.80 1.48
N MET A 161 8.04 11.22 0.28
CA MET A 161 9.16 12.08 -0.03
C MET A 161 8.86 12.92 -1.26
N VAL A 162 9.72 13.86 -1.60
CA VAL A 162 9.55 14.69 -2.79
C VAL A 162 10.45 14.17 -3.90
N LEU A 163 9.85 13.81 -5.03
CA LEU A 163 10.54 13.55 -6.29
C LEU A 163 10.89 14.87 -6.96
N LEU A 164 12.09 14.99 -7.48
CA LEU A 164 12.65 16.19 -8.09
C LEU A 164 13.18 15.88 -9.49
N ASN A 165 12.65 16.58 -10.50
CA ASN A 165 13.19 16.55 -11.84
C ASN A 165 14.53 17.33 -11.88
N MET A 166 15.64 16.62 -12.07
CA MET A 166 16.99 17.22 -12.03
C MET A 166 17.24 18.23 -13.15
N ASP A 167 16.65 18.06 -14.32
CA ASP A 167 16.81 19.00 -15.42
C ASP A 167 16.16 20.34 -15.08
N HIS A 168 14.98 20.32 -14.43
CA HIS A 168 14.28 21.52 -14.02
C HIS A 168 14.96 22.23 -12.85
N LEU A 169 15.55 21.47 -11.88
CA LEU A 169 16.36 22.04 -10.82
C LEU A 169 17.61 22.73 -11.37
N ASN A 170 18.33 22.06 -12.29
CA ASN A 170 19.54 22.62 -12.92
C ASN A 170 19.20 23.88 -13.73
N GLU A 171 18.09 23.87 -14.49
CA GLU A 171 17.61 25.05 -15.21
C GLU A 171 17.35 26.25 -14.29
N ALA A 172 16.87 25.99 -13.08
CA ALA A 172 16.57 27.01 -12.08
C ALA A 172 17.75 27.34 -11.14
N ASN A 173 18.89 26.64 -11.27
CA ASN A 173 20.04 26.69 -10.36
C ASN A 173 19.66 26.42 -8.89
N LEU A 174 18.75 25.48 -8.67
CA LEU A 174 18.31 25.07 -7.34
C LEU A 174 19.04 23.79 -6.90
N PRO A 175 19.57 23.74 -5.65
CA PRO A 175 20.14 22.50 -5.11
C PRO A 175 19.04 21.47 -4.76
N ILE A 176 19.45 20.22 -4.54
CA ILE A 176 18.57 19.21 -3.94
C ILE A 176 18.41 19.55 -2.46
N PRO A 177 17.18 19.78 -1.95
CA PRO A 177 16.96 20.04 -0.53
C PRO A 177 17.30 18.81 0.32
N THR A 178 18.02 19.00 1.41
CA THR A 178 18.34 17.94 2.37
C THR A 178 17.61 18.11 3.70
N ASP A 179 17.16 19.33 3.99
CA ASP A 179 16.35 19.72 5.15
C ASP A 179 15.57 20.99 4.80
N TRP A 180 14.25 20.92 4.73
CA TRP A 180 13.40 22.02 4.32
C TRP A 180 12.02 21.98 4.93
N THR A 181 11.34 23.14 4.86
CA THR A 181 9.96 23.34 5.32
C THR A 181 9.00 23.43 4.15
N PHE A 182 7.68 23.39 4.43
CA PHE A 182 6.67 23.66 3.41
C PHE A 182 6.78 25.07 2.81
N ASP A 183 7.25 26.06 3.56
CA ASP A 183 7.44 27.41 3.03
C ASP A 183 8.55 27.44 1.96
N GLU A 184 9.66 26.73 2.21
CA GLU A 184 10.72 26.54 1.22
C GLU A 184 10.25 25.67 0.03
N PHE A 185 9.43 24.66 0.28
CA PHE A 185 8.79 23.87 -0.80
C PHE A 185 7.91 24.74 -1.69
N PHE A 186 7.12 25.67 -1.12
CA PHE A 186 6.31 26.62 -1.91
C PHE A 186 7.20 27.55 -2.75
N GLU A 187 8.33 28.01 -2.20
CA GLU A 187 9.28 28.84 -2.96
C GLU A 187 9.85 28.07 -4.16
N TYR A 188 10.29 26.82 -3.95
CA TYR A 188 10.72 25.96 -5.05
C TYR A 188 9.60 25.77 -6.08
N ALA A 189 8.39 25.52 -5.63
CA ALA A 189 7.25 25.33 -6.52
C ALA A 189 6.97 26.58 -7.37
N ARG A 190 7.07 27.79 -6.79
CA ARG A 190 6.92 29.05 -7.54
C ARG A 190 8.03 29.23 -8.58
N ILE A 191 9.29 29.05 -8.18
CA ILE A 191 10.47 29.23 -9.08
C ILE A 191 10.41 28.22 -10.25
N LEU A 192 10.00 27.01 -9.99
CA LEU A 192 9.93 25.92 -10.97
C LEU A 192 8.69 25.99 -11.88
N THR A 193 7.69 26.82 -11.54
CA THR A 193 6.51 27.04 -12.37
C THR A 193 6.88 27.95 -13.54
N LYS A 194 6.68 27.49 -14.78
CA LYS A 194 7.01 28.22 -16.00
C LYS A 194 5.95 28.05 -17.07
N GLY A 195 5.86 29.03 -17.96
CA GLY A 195 4.93 29.03 -19.09
C GLY A 195 3.48 29.25 -18.67
N GLU A 196 2.60 29.26 -19.66
CA GLU A 196 1.16 29.51 -19.51
C GLU A 196 0.35 28.58 -20.44
N GLY A 197 -0.94 28.46 -20.16
CA GLY A 197 -1.86 27.65 -20.99
C GLY A 197 -1.44 26.19 -21.07
N THR A 198 -1.43 25.64 -22.29
CA THR A 198 -1.06 24.23 -22.56
C THR A 198 0.42 23.94 -22.35
N ASP A 199 1.26 24.98 -22.43
CA ASP A 199 2.71 24.85 -22.27
C ASP A 199 3.15 25.06 -20.80
N LYS A 200 2.19 25.29 -19.91
CA LYS A 200 2.48 25.46 -18.48
C LYS A 200 3.12 24.22 -17.91
N ARG A 201 4.26 24.42 -17.23
CA ARG A 201 4.92 23.49 -16.35
C ARG A 201 4.67 23.93 -14.91
N TYR A 202 4.08 23.06 -14.13
CA TYR A 202 3.82 23.30 -12.73
C TYR A 202 5.06 23.01 -11.90
N GLY A 203 5.29 23.80 -10.85
CA GLY A 203 6.40 23.57 -9.92
C GLY A 203 6.18 22.28 -9.11
N THR A 204 4.94 21.97 -8.78
CA THR A 204 4.59 20.71 -8.10
C THR A 204 3.30 20.10 -8.65
N TYR A 205 3.06 18.85 -8.28
CA TYR A 205 1.80 18.15 -8.54
C TYR A 205 1.35 17.43 -7.28
N ILE A 206 0.12 17.66 -6.87
CA ILE A 206 -0.53 16.99 -5.76
C ILE A 206 -1.73 16.20 -6.34
N HIS A 207 -1.67 14.88 -6.24
CA HIS A 207 -2.75 14.06 -6.76
C HIS A 207 -3.95 14.06 -5.79
N ASN A 208 -5.17 13.91 -6.33
CA ASN A 208 -6.43 13.97 -5.60
C ASN A 208 -6.73 12.73 -4.74
N TRP A 209 -5.69 12.15 -4.13
CA TRP A 209 -5.88 11.08 -3.14
C TRP A 209 -6.27 11.65 -1.77
N ALA A 210 -7.07 10.88 -1.03
CA ALA A 210 -7.42 11.21 0.35
C ALA A 210 -6.20 11.48 1.24
N SER A 211 -5.11 10.75 1.02
CA SER A 211 -3.85 10.91 1.75
C SER A 211 -3.19 12.26 1.49
N SER A 212 -3.35 12.84 0.30
CA SER A 212 -2.80 14.16 -0.03
C SER A 212 -3.49 15.28 0.74
N ASN A 213 -4.76 15.10 1.10
CA ASN A 213 -5.54 16.07 1.85
C ASN A 213 -5.14 16.17 3.34
N THR A 214 -4.25 15.30 3.81
CA THR A 214 -3.84 15.18 5.22
C THR A 214 -2.32 15.17 5.39
N PHE A 215 -1.54 15.74 4.47
CA PHE A 215 -0.08 15.67 4.47
C PHE A 215 0.54 16.09 5.81
N ALA A 216 0.25 17.29 6.29
CA ALA A 216 0.83 17.80 7.53
C ALA A 216 0.24 17.08 8.77
N LEU A 217 -1.01 16.62 8.71
CA LEU A 217 -1.57 15.80 9.78
C LEU A 217 -0.86 14.45 9.88
N ARG A 218 -0.66 13.77 8.75
CA ARG A 218 -0.02 12.44 8.71
C ARG A 218 1.47 12.47 9.03
N SER A 219 2.14 13.60 8.91
CA SER A 219 3.53 13.77 9.31
C SER A 219 3.72 14.03 10.80
N GLN A 220 2.63 14.14 11.60
CA GLN A 220 2.77 14.27 13.05
C GLN A 220 3.27 12.96 13.66
N PRO A 221 4.18 13.02 14.66
CA PRO A 221 4.69 11.81 15.34
C PRO A 221 3.58 10.99 15.99
N GLU A 222 2.55 11.66 16.48
CA GLU A 222 1.35 11.08 17.11
C GLU A 222 0.11 11.88 16.70
N GLN A 223 -1.09 11.37 16.99
CA GLN A 223 -2.38 12.02 16.67
C GLN A 223 -2.49 12.40 15.18
N ASN A 224 -2.03 11.53 14.31
CA ASN A 224 -1.89 11.77 12.88
C ASN A 224 -3.09 11.29 12.05
N MET A 225 -4.24 11.11 12.69
CA MET A 225 -5.53 10.75 12.06
C MET A 225 -6.60 11.82 12.34
N LEU A 226 -7.71 11.75 11.60
CA LEU A 226 -8.88 12.65 11.76
C LEU A 226 -9.65 12.42 13.06
N ILE A 227 -9.34 11.33 13.78
CA ILE A 227 -9.91 10.95 15.07
C ILE A 227 -8.79 10.52 16.00
N ASN A 228 -8.87 10.87 17.27
CA ASN A 228 -7.94 10.48 18.31
C ASN A 228 -8.20 9.05 18.81
N ALA A 229 -7.25 8.48 19.54
CA ALA A 229 -7.38 7.13 20.11
C ALA A 229 -8.56 7.01 21.12
N ASP A 230 -8.96 8.10 21.75
CA ASP A 230 -10.12 8.17 22.64
C ASP A 230 -11.45 8.41 21.89
N GLU A 231 -11.43 8.27 20.57
CA GLU A 231 -12.56 8.52 19.66
C GLU A 231 -13.08 9.97 19.66
N THR A 232 -12.30 10.93 20.13
CA THR A 232 -12.60 12.36 19.95
C THR A 232 -12.14 12.85 18.58
N SER A 233 -12.81 13.88 18.04
CA SER A 233 -12.43 14.47 16.75
C SER A 233 -11.07 15.17 16.84
N ASN A 234 -10.22 14.94 15.85
CA ASN A 234 -8.95 15.65 15.64
C ASN A 234 -9.03 16.65 14.45
N ALA A 235 -10.22 16.89 13.94
CA ALA A 235 -10.42 17.75 12.76
C ALA A 235 -10.06 19.23 13.01
N THR A 236 -9.99 19.67 14.27
CA THR A 236 -9.61 21.04 14.63
C THR A 236 -8.12 21.22 14.90
N SER A 237 -7.30 20.18 14.69
CA SER A 237 -5.86 20.24 14.94
C SER A 237 -5.17 21.25 14.01
N PRO A 238 -4.12 21.96 14.52
CA PRO A 238 -3.32 22.85 13.67
C PRO A 238 -2.69 22.11 12.46
N ALA A 239 -2.35 20.84 12.62
CA ALA A 239 -1.77 20.03 11.56
C ALA A 239 -2.77 19.73 10.42
N LEU A 240 -4.06 19.50 10.71
CA LEU A 240 -5.06 19.39 9.66
C LEU A 240 -5.27 20.70 8.92
N ARG A 241 -5.32 21.82 9.66
CA ARG A 241 -5.36 23.16 9.06
C ARG A 241 -4.18 23.38 8.11
N LYS A 242 -2.96 23.05 8.55
CA LYS A 242 -1.75 23.17 7.70
C LYS A 242 -1.85 22.30 6.44
N SER A 243 -2.48 21.12 6.51
CA SER A 243 -2.74 20.31 5.32
C SER A 243 -3.61 21.02 4.30
N LEU A 244 -4.66 21.73 4.73
CA LEU A 244 -5.51 22.53 3.84
C LEU A 244 -4.80 23.79 3.31
N GLU A 245 -3.97 24.42 4.14
CA GLU A 245 -3.13 25.58 3.73
C GLU A 245 -2.12 25.18 2.64
N ILE A 246 -1.55 23.97 2.68
CA ILE A 246 -0.66 23.46 1.63
C ILE A 246 -1.40 23.41 0.29
N LEU A 247 -2.61 22.84 0.27
CA LEU A 247 -3.43 22.77 -0.93
C LEU A 247 -3.85 24.16 -1.42
N GLN A 248 -4.27 25.05 -0.49
CA GLN A 248 -4.64 26.42 -0.81
C GLN A 248 -3.48 27.17 -1.44
N GLN A 249 -2.29 27.11 -0.82
CA GLN A 249 -1.13 27.84 -1.28
C GLN A 249 -0.70 27.40 -2.69
N THR A 250 -0.62 26.09 -2.90
CA THR A 250 -0.10 25.56 -4.18
C THR A 250 -1.11 25.62 -5.32
N GLU A 251 -2.40 25.31 -5.07
CA GLU A 251 -3.40 25.22 -6.14
C GLU A 251 -4.14 26.56 -6.38
N LEU A 252 -4.51 27.27 -5.31
CA LEU A 252 -5.42 28.42 -5.42
C LEU A 252 -4.67 29.76 -5.42
N VAL A 253 -3.62 29.93 -4.59
CA VAL A 253 -2.88 31.18 -4.44
C VAL A 253 -1.76 31.28 -5.46
N ASP A 254 -0.73 30.42 -5.36
CA ASP A 254 0.45 30.47 -6.24
C ASP A 254 0.17 29.88 -7.62
N LYS A 255 -0.84 29.00 -7.71
CA LYS A 255 -1.14 28.21 -8.91
C LYS A 255 0.11 27.47 -9.42
N SER A 256 0.97 27.08 -8.49
CA SER A 256 2.18 26.30 -8.72
C SER A 256 1.91 24.80 -8.79
N ALA A 257 0.73 24.36 -8.41
CA ALA A 257 0.17 23.02 -8.65
C ALA A 257 -1.00 23.08 -9.64
N MET A 258 -1.28 21.94 -10.29
CA MET A 258 -2.47 21.76 -11.10
C MET A 258 -3.71 21.77 -10.23
N SER A 259 -4.79 22.40 -10.66
CA SER A 259 -6.02 22.51 -9.87
C SER A 259 -6.71 21.15 -9.70
N TYR A 260 -7.38 20.95 -8.56
CA TYR A 260 -8.24 19.78 -8.31
C TYR A 260 -9.25 19.57 -9.47
N ALA A 261 -9.88 20.64 -9.92
CA ALA A 261 -10.85 20.59 -11.01
C ALA A 261 -10.25 20.05 -12.33
N ASP A 262 -9.02 20.47 -12.68
CA ASP A 262 -8.34 19.97 -13.88
C ASP A 262 -7.94 18.49 -13.73
N ILE A 263 -7.45 18.08 -12.55
CA ILE A 263 -7.06 16.69 -12.29
C ILE A 263 -8.25 15.76 -12.46
N VAL A 264 -9.40 16.12 -11.88
CA VAL A 264 -10.62 15.29 -11.91
C VAL A 264 -11.25 15.28 -13.30
N SER A 265 -11.39 16.46 -13.95
CA SER A 265 -12.02 16.55 -15.27
C SER A 265 -11.24 15.81 -16.36
N GLN A 266 -9.91 15.84 -16.30
CA GLN A 266 -9.03 15.15 -17.24
C GLN A 266 -8.76 13.70 -16.85
N LYS A 267 -9.22 13.24 -15.68
CA LYS A 267 -8.98 11.89 -15.13
C LYS A 267 -7.49 11.53 -15.15
N LEU A 268 -6.65 12.45 -14.69
CA LEU A 268 -5.21 12.30 -14.76
C LEU A 268 -4.74 11.13 -13.89
N HIS A 269 -3.86 10.32 -14.45
CA HIS A 269 -3.13 9.34 -13.67
C HIS A 269 -2.01 10.05 -12.86
N TYR A 270 -1.78 9.66 -11.61
CA TYR A 270 -0.84 10.34 -10.71
C TYR A 270 0.57 10.50 -11.26
N ALA A 271 1.05 9.55 -12.06
CA ALA A 271 2.40 9.59 -12.62
C ALA A 271 2.52 10.50 -13.86
N TRP A 272 1.40 10.76 -14.56
CA TRP A 272 1.45 11.45 -15.85
C TRP A 272 2.11 12.83 -15.79
N PRO A 273 1.77 13.75 -14.85
CA PRO A 273 2.33 15.08 -14.86
C PRO A 273 3.84 15.10 -14.65
N TYR A 274 4.34 14.24 -13.74
CA TYR A 274 5.76 14.17 -13.44
C TYR A 274 6.57 13.58 -14.62
N PHE A 275 6.21 12.39 -15.09
CA PHE A 275 6.96 11.69 -16.13
C PHE A 275 6.89 12.39 -17.50
N ASN A 276 5.88 13.22 -17.74
CA ASN A 276 5.79 14.04 -18.95
C ASN A 276 6.39 15.45 -18.78
N GLY A 277 7.13 15.71 -17.71
CA GLY A 277 7.77 16.99 -17.44
C GLY A 277 6.80 18.16 -17.24
N LYS A 278 5.50 17.87 -16.98
CA LYS A 278 4.49 18.89 -16.68
C LYS A 278 4.47 19.31 -15.21
N ALA A 279 5.13 18.56 -14.35
CA ALA A 279 5.42 18.91 -12.96
C ALA A 279 6.92 18.72 -12.69
N SER A 280 7.52 19.66 -11.95
CA SER A 280 8.94 19.63 -11.60
C SER A 280 9.19 18.83 -10.33
N MET A 281 8.22 18.84 -9.42
CA MET A 281 8.24 18.14 -8.14
C MET A 281 6.95 17.36 -7.94
N GLN A 282 7.02 16.29 -7.15
CA GLN A 282 5.83 15.55 -6.72
C GLN A 282 6.05 14.88 -5.37
N ILE A 283 5.11 15.02 -4.43
CA ILE A 283 5.12 14.27 -3.17
C ILE A 283 4.51 12.90 -3.43
N LEU A 284 5.30 11.84 -3.26
CA LEU A 284 4.88 10.44 -3.40
C LEU A 284 5.67 9.55 -2.44
N GLY A 285 5.20 8.34 -2.24
CA GLY A 285 5.88 7.34 -1.42
C GLY A 285 7.17 6.81 -2.05
N GLY A 286 8.08 6.34 -1.21
CA GLY A 286 9.37 5.78 -1.61
C GLY A 286 9.29 4.59 -2.58
N TYR A 287 8.11 3.98 -2.78
CA TYR A 287 7.86 2.98 -3.81
C TYR A 287 8.19 3.48 -5.24
N MET A 288 8.26 4.79 -5.41
CA MET A 288 8.67 5.39 -6.68
C MET A 288 10.14 5.11 -7.04
N LEU A 289 10.98 4.68 -6.08
CA LEU A 289 12.35 4.30 -6.36
C LEU A 289 12.47 3.28 -7.51
N THR A 290 11.57 2.30 -7.57
CA THR A 290 11.54 1.30 -8.66
C THR A 290 10.97 1.83 -9.96
N ARG A 291 10.31 2.99 -9.96
CA ARG A 291 9.54 3.51 -11.11
C ARG A 291 10.22 4.67 -11.81
N VAL A 292 11.00 5.47 -11.09
CA VAL A 292 11.63 6.68 -11.66
C VAL A 292 12.67 6.35 -12.74
N GLY A 293 13.21 5.15 -12.78
CA GLY A 293 14.01 4.63 -13.90
C GLY A 293 13.18 4.21 -15.13
N GLY A 294 11.89 4.51 -15.15
CA GLY A 294 10.94 4.11 -16.18
C GLY A 294 10.16 2.85 -15.80
N TYR A 295 8.87 2.88 -16.06
CA TYR A 295 7.98 1.72 -15.87
C TYR A 295 6.76 1.83 -16.78
N ASP A 296 6.24 0.69 -17.23
CA ASP A 296 5.04 0.61 -18.06
C ASP A 296 5.08 1.63 -19.23
N LYS A 297 4.06 2.48 -19.37
CA LYS A 297 3.98 3.53 -20.42
C LYS A 297 4.67 4.85 -20.03
N TYR A 298 5.38 4.89 -18.93
CA TYR A 298 6.10 6.06 -18.43
C TYR A 298 7.61 5.85 -18.52
N PRO A 299 8.25 6.10 -19.67
CA PRO A 299 9.70 5.99 -19.81
C PRO A 299 10.38 7.08 -18.98
N ALA A 300 11.53 6.77 -18.40
CA ALA A 300 12.39 7.78 -17.80
C ALA A 300 13.02 8.62 -18.92
N THR A 301 12.91 9.94 -18.83
CA THR A 301 13.47 10.89 -19.81
C THR A 301 14.37 11.93 -19.16
N PHE A 302 14.46 11.93 -17.83
CA PHE A 302 15.30 12.82 -17.00
C PHE A 302 15.68 12.10 -15.71
N LYS A 303 16.74 12.57 -15.07
CA LYS A 303 17.19 12.03 -13.80
C LYS A 303 16.30 12.55 -12.66
N THR A 304 15.83 11.64 -11.79
CA THR A 304 15.05 11.95 -10.60
C THR A 304 15.96 11.92 -9.36
N ALA A 305 15.97 13.01 -8.60
CA ALA A 305 16.48 13.06 -7.24
C ALA A 305 15.33 13.04 -6.22
N PHE A 306 15.69 12.86 -4.95
CA PHE A 306 14.75 12.75 -3.85
C PHE A 306 15.10 13.76 -2.76
N ALA A 307 14.08 14.40 -2.19
CA ALA A 307 14.21 15.25 -1.01
C ALA A 307 13.31 14.73 0.12
N PRO A 308 13.65 15.03 1.38
CA PRO A 308 12.81 14.68 2.52
C PRO A 308 11.41 15.25 2.36
N PHE A 309 10.43 14.63 3.01
CA PHE A 309 9.11 15.25 3.18
C PHE A 309 9.27 16.59 3.90
N PRO A 310 8.65 17.70 3.42
CA PRO A 310 8.85 19.01 4.02
C PRO A 310 8.30 19.09 5.45
N LYS A 311 9.04 19.71 6.36
CA LYS A 311 8.63 19.96 7.74
C LYS A 311 7.63 21.11 7.82
N ILE A 312 6.84 21.16 8.88
CA ILE A 312 5.97 22.30 9.17
C ILE A 312 6.82 23.48 9.69
N SER A 313 7.77 23.19 10.59
CA SER A 313 8.71 24.17 11.15
C SER A 313 10.15 23.67 11.02
N LYS A 314 11.11 24.61 11.00
CA LYS A 314 12.55 24.27 10.98
C LYS A 314 12.98 23.46 12.20
N ASP A 315 12.35 23.68 13.33
CA ASP A 315 12.68 23.02 14.60
C ASP A 315 12.06 21.62 14.71
N ASP A 316 11.16 21.25 13.79
CA ASP A 316 10.55 19.92 13.79
C ASP A 316 11.57 18.85 13.40
N GLU A 317 11.39 17.66 13.93
CA GLU A 317 12.09 16.48 13.44
C GLU A 317 11.52 16.05 12.07
N ASN A 318 12.31 15.30 11.30
CA ASN A 318 11.95 14.90 9.94
C ASN A 318 11.03 13.67 9.94
N TYR A 319 9.79 13.85 10.40
CA TYR A 319 8.76 12.84 10.32
C TYR A 319 8.11 12.84 8.93
N ALA A 320 8.12 11.69 8.27
CA ALA A 320 7.43 11.52 6.99
C ALA A 320 6.17 10.66 7.18
N PRO A 321 5.06 10.99 6.49
CA PRO A 321 3.95 10.08 6.37
C PRO A 321 4.40 8.76 5.73
N VAL A 322 3.76 7.67 6.08
CA VAL A 322 3.92 6.38 5.40
C VAL A 322 2.69 6.16 4.53
N SER A 323 2.88 6.26 3.21
CA SER A 323 1.77 6.10 2.26
C SER A 323 1.38 4.66 2.04
N GLU A 324 2.35 3.76 2.16
CA GLU A 324 2.14 2.35 1.87
C GLU A 324 2.95 1.48 2.84
N THR A 325 2.27 0.58 3.49
CA THR A 325 2.86 -0.46 4.35
C THR A 325 2.06 -1.73 4.13
N LEU A 326 2.73 -2.84 3.91
CA LEU A 326 2.08 -4.14 3.88
C LEU A 326 1.96 -4.70 5.28
N TYR A 327 0.80 -5.27 5.58
CA TYR A 327 0.53 -6.05 6.79
C TYR A 327 0.35 -7.50 6.38
N LEU A 328 1.25 -8.35 6.85
CA LEU A 328 1.24 -9.79 6.59
C LEU A 328 0.75 -10.52 7.83
N SER A 329 -0.33 -11.26 7.71
CA SER A 329 -1.02 -11.90 8.82
C SER A 329 -1.30 -13.36 8.55
N VAL A 330 -1.40 -14.13 9.64
CA VAL A 330 -1.97 -15.48 9.60
C VAL A 330 -3.47 -15.36 9.84
N ALA A 331 -4.28 -16.09 9.09
CA ALA A 331 -5.72 -16.12 9.29
C ALA A 331 -6.09 -16.91 10.56
N ALA A 332 -7.04 -16.40 11.36
CA ALA A 332 -7.49 -17.07 12.57
C ALA A 332 -8.08 -18.47 12.31
N ALA A 333 -8.73 -18.65 11.13
CA ALA A 333 -9.31 -19.92 10.70
C ALA A 333 -8.29 -20.90 10.11
N SER A 334 -7.01 -20.52 9.96
CA SER A 334 -5.97 -21.41 9.42
C SER A 334 -5.74 -22.62 10.30
N GLU A 335 -5.67 -23.80 9.68
CA GLU A 335 -5.20 -25.04 10.32
C GLU A 335 -3.65 -25.15 10.29
N ASN A 336 -2.98 -24.32 9.47
CA ASN A 336 -1.54 -24.32 9.21
C ASN A 336 -0.81 -23.11 9.82
N LYS A 337 -1.23 -22.65 11.00
CA LYS A 337 -0.79 -21.39 11.61
C LYS A 337 0.73 -21.27 11.76
N GLU A 338 1.43 -22.33 12.18
CA GLU A 338 2.89 -22.30 12.31
C GLU A 338 3.59 -22.16 10.96
N ALA A 339 3.12 -22.84 9.93
CA ALA A 339 3.66 -22.72 8.57
C ALA A 339 3.37 -21.33 7.99
N GLY A 340 2.18 -20.80 8.21
CA GLY A 340 1.81 -19.43 7.85
C GLY A 340 2.68 -18.39 8.54
N TYR A 341 2.93 -18.54 9.86
CA TYR A 341 3.83 -17.64 10.61
C TYR A 341 5.26 -17.70 10.08
N LYS A 342 5.81 -18.89 9.82
CA LYS A 342 7.15 -19.04 9.22
C LYS A 342 7.26 -18.31 7.88
N PHE A 343 6.24 -18.39 7.04
CA PHE A 343 6.24 -17.72 5.74
C PHE A 343 6.20 -16.19 5.90
N ILE A 344 5.28 -15.64 6.71
CA ILE A 344 5.22 -14.18 6.90
C ILE A 344 6.48 -13.64 7.59
N ARG A 345 7.07 -14.41 8.50
CA ARG A 345 8.33 -14.06 9.18
C ARG A 345 9.49 -13.98 8.19
N TYR A 346 9.64 -15.01 7.34
CA TYR A 346 10.63 -15.01 6.27
C TYR A 346 10.40 -13.84 5.30
N TYR A 347 9.16 -13.66 4.84
CA TYR A 347 8.85 -12.61 3.86
C TYR A 347 9.15 -11.21 4.41
N THR A 348 8.80 -10.93 5.67
CA THR A 348 9.00 -9.61 6.29
C THR A 348 10.45 -9.34 6.73
N THR A 349 11.32 -10.32 6.69
CA THR A 349 12.76 -10.19 6.98
C THR A 349 13.59 -10.29 5.70
N GLU A 350 13.88 -11.49 5.23
CA GLU A 350 14.79 -11.77 4.12
C GLU A 350 14.09 -11.69 2.75
N GLY A 351 12.78 -11.94 2.72
CA GLY A 351 12.01 -12.01 1.48
C GLY A 351 11.99 -10.71 0.69
N PHE A 352 12.03 -9.53 1.35
CA PHE A 352 12.10 -8.24 0.65
C PHE A 352 13.42 -8.05 -0.08
N SER A 353 14.55 -8.53 0.47
CA SER A 353 15.84 -8.52 -0.22
C SER A 353 15.82 -9.43 -1.46
N VAL A 354 15.18 -10.60 -1.36
CA VAL A 354 14.98 -11.52 -2.50
C VAL A 354 14.08 -10.87 -3.56
N GLN A 355 13.02 -10.20 -3.14
CA GLN A 355 12.11 -9.47 -4.02
C GLN A 355 12.81 -8.33 -4.76
N GLY A 356 13.69 -7.58 -4.08
CA GLY A 356 14.49 -6.49 -4.66
C GLY A 356 13.67 -5.35 -5.25
N LYS A 357 12.52 -5.04 -4.64
CA LYS A 357 11.59 -3.98 -5.09
C LYS A 357 11.28 -2.93 -4.03
N TYR A 358 11.28 -3.31 -2.76
CA TYR A 358 10.83 -2.47 -1.66
C TYR A 358 11.75 -2.58 -0.47
N LEU A 359 11.87 -1.51 0.30
CA LEU A 359 12.59 -1.54 1.57
C LEU A 359 11.70 -2.17 2.65
N GLY A 360 12.17 -3.27 3.24
CA GLY A 360 11.50 -3.93 4.34
C GLY A 360 11.50 -3.09 5.62
N ALA A 361 10.48 -3.32 6.46
CA ALA A 361 10.38 -2.73 7.79
C ALA A 361 11.32 -3.39 8.82
N TRP A 362 12.05 -4.42 8.45
CA TRP A 362 12.99 -5.12 9.33
C TRP A 362 14.18 -4.25 9.70
N LYS A 363 14.49 -4.14 10.99
CA LYS A 363 15.55 -3.25 11.50
C LYS A 363 16.95 -3.69 11.13
N LYS A 364 17.16 -5.00 10.85
CA LYS A 364 18.48 -5.57 10.54
C LYS A 364 18.85 -5.50 9.06
N LEU A 365 18.00 -4.90 8.22
CA LEU A 365 18.33 -4.64 6.83
C LEU A 365 19.45 -3.61 6.70
N ASP A 366 20.43 -3.90 5.84
CA ASP A 366 21.38 -2.92 5.35
C ASP A 366 20.68 -2.05 4.30
N VAL A 367 20.15 -0.91 4.76
CA VAL A 367 19.29 -0.02 3.96
C VAL A 367 20.00 0.47 2.70
N ASP A 368 21.29 0.83 2.80
CA ASP A 368 22.05 1.33 1.66
C ASP A 368 22.25 0.26 0.60
N LYS A 369 22.58 -0.96 1.03
CA LYS A 369 22.71 -2.10 0.13
C LYS A 369 21.38 -2.47 -0.55
N GLU A 370 20.28 -2.40 0.21
CA GLU A 370 18.96 -2.69 -0.38
C GLU A 370 18.53 -1.61 -1.37
N ILE A 371 18.85 -0.35 -1.13
CA ILE A 371 18.59 0.73 -2.10
C ILE A 371 19.35 0.47 -3.40
N ASP A 372 20.64 0.13 -3.32
CA ASP A 372 21.44 -0.22 -4.50
C ASP A 372 20.89 -1.46 -5.24
N ASN A 373 20.47 -2.47 -4.48
CA ASN A 373 19.82 -3.66 -5.02
C ASN A 373 18.54 -3.29 -5.79
N ILE A 374 17.66 -2.50 -5.19
CA ILE A 374 16.39 -2.04 -5.81
C ILE A 374 16.70 -1.25 -7.10
N ILE A 375 17.62 -0.28 -7.03
CA ILE A 375 17.99 0.55 -8.20
C ILE A 375 18.53 -0.31 -9.33
N SER A 376 19.37 -1.30 -9.05
CA SER A 376 19.94 -2.18 -10.06
C SER A 376 18.89 -2.97 -10.85
N HIS A 377 17.69 -3.13 -10.30
CA HIS A 377 16.57 -3.83 -10.92
C HIS A 377 15.56 -2.89 -11.62
N THR A 378 15.79 -1.56 -11.61
CA THR A 378 14.98 -0.62 -12.41
C THR A 378 15.31 -0.73 -13.90
N GLN A 379 14.42 -0.26 -14.78
CA GLN A 379 14.65 -0.34 -16.23
C GLN A 379 15.90 0.45 -16.67
N ASN A 380 16.09 1.65 -16.10
CA ASN A 380 17.20 2.54 -16.42
C ASN A 380 17.77 3.13 -15.13
N PRO A 381 18.69 2.43 -14.46
CA PRO A 381 19.28 2.85 -13.17
C PRO A 381 19.95 4.23 -13.19
N GLU A 382 20.47 4.65 -14.35
CA GLU A 382 21.15 5.95 -14.53
C GLU A 382 20.24 7.16 -14.34
N PHE A 383 18.93 6.99 -14.49
CA PHE A 383 17.93 8.04 -14.22
C PHE A 383 17.53 8.14 -12.74
N VAL A 384 18.09 7.31 -11.88
CA VAL A 384 17.81 7.32 -10.43
C VAL A 384 18.98 7.94 -9.68
N ASP A 385 18.74 9.00 -8.90
CA ASP A 385 19.74 9.53 -7.98
C ASP A 385 19.68 8.76 -6.65
N GLY A 386 20.36 7.63 -6.59
CA GLY A 386 20.37 6.76 -5.41
C GLY A 386 20.95 7.43 -4.16
N GLN A 387 21.93 8.36 -4.35
CA GLN A 387 22.55 9.03 -3.21
C GLN A 387 21.54 9.96 -2.49
N SER A 388 20.73 10.70 -3.24
CA SER A 388 19.68 11.54 -2.64
C SER A 388 18.63 10.71 -1.92
N PHE A 389 18.27 9.52 -2.45
CA PHE A 389 17.36 8.61 -1.76
C PHE A 389 17.97 8.08 -0.45
N LYS A 390 19.24 7.66 -0.45
CA LYS A 390 19.97 7.25 0.78
C LYS A 390 20.00 8.37 1.81
N ASN A 391 20.24 9.60 1.38
CA ASN A 391 20.22 10.77 2.27
C ASN A 391 18.86 10.97 2.93
N VAL A 392 17.75 10.80 2.19
CA VAL A 392 16.39 10.83 2.77
C VAL A 392 16.23 9.73 3.81
N MET A 393 16.56 8.49 3.46
CA MET A 393 16.38 7.34 4.33
C MET A 393 17.24 7.36 5.60
N SER A 394 18.40 8.03 5.57
CA SER A 394 19.29 8.15 6.73
C SER A 394 18.76 9.07 7.83
N GLN A 395 17.85 9.99 7.50
CA GLN A 395 17.35 11.01 8.44
C GLN A 395 15.85 10.93 8.71
N VAL A 396 15.09 10.18 7.90
CA VAL A 396 13.64 10.11 8.06
C VAL A 396 13.26 9.40 9.36
N LYS A 397 12.31 9.99 10.08
CA LYS A 397 11.59 9.37 11.18
C LYS A 397 10.20 8.94 10.71
N PHE A 398 9.76 7.81 11.21
CA PHE A 398 8.42 7.30 10.89
C PHE A 398 7.46 7.71 12.00
N ALA A 399 6.37 8.35 11.59
CA ALA A 399 5.27 8.63 12.49
C ALA A 399 4.68 7.31 13.03
N LYS A 400 4.30 7.28 14.29
CA LYS A 400 3.58 6.14 14.86
C LYS A 400 2.24 6.03 14.13
N LEU A 401 2.01 4.93 13.42
CA LEU A 401 0.73 4.72 12.76
C LEU A 401 -0.34 4.44 13.80
N GLY A 402 -1.31 5.36 13.90
CA GLY A 402 -2.49 5.13 14.70
C GLY A 402 -3.30 3.97 14.13
N ILE A 403 -3.94 3.21 15.00
CA ILE A 403 -4.89 2.17 14.60
C ILE A 403 -6.28 2.78 14.59
N PRO A 404 -6.88 2.92 13.41
CA PRO A 404 -8.16 3.58 13.28
C PRO A 404 -9.31 2.68 13.76
N PRO A 405 -10.42 3.25 14.25
CA PRO A 405 -11.64 2.50 14.50
C PRO A 405 -12.21 1.93 13.19
N THR A 406 -13.01 0.89 13.26
CA THR A 406 -13.57 0.17 12.09
C THR A 406 -14.38 1.05 11.14
N TYR A 407 -14.97 2.14 11.65
CA TYR A 407 -15.74 3.13 10.89
C TYR A 407 -14.90 4.28 10.30
N TYR A 408 -13.58 4.24 10.40
CA TYR A 408 -12.70 5.35 9.98
C TYR A 408 -12.85 5.72 8.50
N ASN A 409 -13.18 4.77 7.63
CA ASN A 409 -13.43 5.05 6.21
C ASN A 409 -14.61 6.03 6.00
N GLU A 410 -15.62 6.00 6.87
CA GLU A 410 -16.72 6.95 6.81
C GLU A 410 -16.26 8.37 7.17
N ILE A 411 -15.34 8.48 8.14
CA ILE A 411 -14.72 9.75 8.53
C ILE A 411 -13.89 10.31 7.37
N VAL A 412 -13.02 9.49 6.76
CA VAL A 412 -12.18 9.90 5.62
C VAL A 412 -13.05 10.37 4.46
N LYS A 413 -14.10 9.65 4.13
CA LYS A 413 -15.05 10.05 3.09
C LYS A 413 -15.70 11.38 3.40
N ALA A 414 -16.22 11.56 4.63
CA ALA A 414 -16.88 12.79 5.05
C ALA A 414 -15.93 14.01 5.00
N TYR A 415 -14.66 13.83 5.36
CA TYR A 415 -13.64 14.87 5.23
C TYR A 415 -13.34 15.21 3.77
N ASN A 416 -13.13 14.21 2.91
CA ASN A 416 -12.83 14.45 1.51
C ASN A 416 -13.94 15.19 0.77
N GLU A 417 -15.21 14.94 1.11
CA GLU A 417 -16.34 15.71 0.59
C GLU A 417 -16.23 17.21 0.92
N GLU A 418 -15.79 17.55 2.14
CA GLU A 418 -15.59 18.95 2.54
C GLU A 418 -14.35 19.57 1.86
N VAL A 419 -13.27 18.81 1.71
CA VAL A 419 -12.07 19.26 0.97
C VAL A 419 -12.38 19.52 -0.50
N GLU A 420 -13.21 18.68 -1.13
CA GLU A 420 -13.65 18.91 -2.50
C GLU A 420 -14.40 20.25 -2.64
N LEU A 421 -15.32 20.54 -1.74
CA LEU A 421 -16.03 21.83 -1.74
C LEU A 421 -15.08 23.02 -1.56
N PHE A 422 -14.07 22.87 -0.71
CA PHE A 422 -13.02 23.87 -0.49
C PHE A 422 -12.18 24.10 -1.75
N LEU A 423 -11.65 23.06 -2.38
CA LEU A 423 -10.81 23.16 -3.59
C LEU A 423 -11.59 23.66 -4.80
N LEU A 424 -12.90 23.45 -4.85
CA LEU A 424 -13.81 24.04 -5.86
C LEU A 424 -14.24 25.48 -5.54
N GLY A 425 -13.76 26.07 -4.43
CA GLY A 425 -14.06 27.45 -4.05
C GLY A 425 -15.44 27.68 -3.44
N ASN A 426 -16.15 26.61 -3.03
CA ASN A 426 -17.48 26.68 -2.47
C ASN A 426 -17.49 26.96 -0.96
N GLN A 427 -16.34 26.85 -0.29
CA GLN A 427 -16.16 27.18 1.14
C GLN A 427 -14.70 27.49 1.44
N ASP A 428 -14.46 28.11 2.60
CA ASP A 428 -13.12 28.40 3.11
C ASP A 428 -12.60 27.31 4.05
N ILE A 429 -11.33 27.47 4.50
CA ILE A 429 -10.68 26.52 5.42
C ILE A 429 -11.46 26.39 6.74
N ASP A 430 -11.89 27.52 7.33
CA ASP A 430 -12.58 27.52 8.62
C ASP A 430 -13.88 26.75 8.55
N THR A 431 -14.67 26.98 7.51
CA THR A 431 -15.91 26.24 7.23
C THR A 431 -15.64 24.76 6.99
N THR A 432 -14.57 24.43 6.26
CA THR A 432 -14.17 23.03 5.97
C THR A 432 -13.81 22.29 7.26
N ILE A 433 -13.03 22.90 8.14
CA ILE A 433 -12.66 22.34 9.44
C ILE A 433 -13.88 22.16 10.33
N GLN A 434 -14.72 23.19 10.44
CA GLN A 434 -15.93 23.13 11.29
C GLN A 434 -16.85 21.98 10.85
N LYS A 435 -17.19 21.92 9.57
CA LYS A 435 -18.08 20.87 9.04
C LYS A 435 -17.48 19.48 9.18
N THR A 436 -16.16 19.36 8.97
CA THR A 436 -15.46 18.09 9.20
C THR A 436 -15.57 17.66 10.66
N ASP A 437 -15.31 18.57 11.60
CA ASP A 437 -15.40 18.30 13.03
C ASP A 437 -16.80 17.82 13.44
N GLU A 438 -17.84 18.51 12.95
CA GLU A 438 -19.23 18.12 13.19
C GLU A 438 -19.54 16.72 12.64
N LYS A 439 -19.08 16.41 11.41
CA LYS A 439 -19.28 15.10 10.78
C LYS A 439 -18.53 14.00 11.53
N VAL A 440 -17.25 14.23 11.90
CA VAL A 440 -16.45 13.25 12.66
C VAL A 440 -17.11 12.93 13.99
N LYS A 441 -17.53 13.96 14.77
CA LYS A 441 -18.22 13.77 16.04
C LYS A 441 -19.52 12.98 15.88
N LYS A 442 -20.29 13.27 14.84
CA LYS A 442 -21.54 12.56 14.55
C LYS A 442 -21.30 11.09 14.20
N ILE A 443 -20.30 10.80 13.34
CA ILE A 443 -19.97 9.44 12.95
C ILE A 443 -19.48 8.66 14.18
N ALA A 444 -18.57 9.22 14.97
CA ALA A 444 -18.08 8.59 16.21
C ALA A 444 -19.24 8.30 17.18
N GLN A 445 -20.17 9.25 17.38
CA GLN A 445 -21.31 9.05 18.25
C GLN A 445 -22.25 7.93 17.78
N LEU A 446 -22.49 7.81 16.48
CA LEU A 446 -23.35 6.76 15.90
C LEU A 446 -22.73 5.36 16.03
N ASN A 447 -21.42 5.26 16.12
CA ASN A 447 -20.67 4.01 16.22
C ASN A 447 -20.23 3.67 17.66
N LYS A 448 -20.43 4.57 18.63
CA LYS A 448 -20.25 4.23 20.05
C LYS A 448 -21.28 3.16 20.45
N LYS A 449 -20.79 2.00 20.86
CA LYS A 449 -21.60 0.90 21.40
C LYS A 449 -21.90 1.12 22.88
#